data_d98a26ac6caaa32d7118af7c799a7be0
#
_entry.id   d98a26ac6caaa32d7118af7c799a7be0
#
_cell.length_a   1.000
_cell.length_b   1.000
_cell.length_c   1.000
_cell.angle_alpha   90.00
_cell.angle_beta   90.00
_cell.angle_gamma   90.00
#
_symmetry.space_group_name_H-M   'P 1'
#
loop_
_entity.id
_entity.type
_entity.pdbx_description
1 polymer ?
#
loop_
_entity_poly.entity_id
_entity_poly.type
_entity_poly.pdbx_seq_one_letter_code
_entity_poly.pdbx_strand_id
1 'polypeptide(L)'
;SFRGGTELYPHKDPDILRFPYKRIQIPLSIPDKNKCYMEWTDIKGGKITWEEGKPQICDVMHYTHQAFNRSEKPMNFLFIDVKLDTIVDI
;
A
#
# COMPACT_ATOMS: atom_id res chain seq x y z
N SER A 1 -11.19 -1.46 -1.21
CA SER A 1 -11.41 -2.90 -1.01
C SER A 1 -10.75 -3.70 -2.12
N PHE A 2 -10.03 -4.74 -1.74
CA PHE A 2 -9.40 -5.67 -2.67
C PHE A 2 -10.04 -7.04 -2.49
N ARG A 3 -10.66 -7.55 -3.52
CA ARG A 3 -11.32 -8.86 -3.50
C ARG A 3 -10.34 -9.99 -3.20
N GLY A 4 -10.84 -11.10 -2.67
CA GLY A 4 -10.07 -12.34 -2.61
C GLY A 4 -9.57 -12.74 -4.00
N GLY A 5 -8.31 -13.18 -4.07
CA GLY A 5 -7.65 -13.51 -5.33
C GLY A 5 -7.09 -12.33 -6.12
N THR A 6 -7.16 -11.10 -5.61
CA THR A 6 -6.60 -9.93 -6.30
C THR A 6 -5.08 -9.98 -6.31
N GLU A 7 -4.49 -9.78 -7.49
CA GLU A 7 -3.07 -9.58 -7.70
C GLU A 7 -2.88 -8.34 -8.57
N LEU A 8 -2.21 -7.33 -8.02
CA LEU A 8 -1.89 -6.12 -8.77
C LEU A 8 -0.52 -6.27 -9.42
N TYR A 9 -0.40 -5.84 -10.68
CA TYR A 9 0.88 -5.86 -11.39
C TYR A 9 1.89 -4.94 -10.70
N PRO A 10 3.21 -5.19 -10.88
CA PRO A 10 4.21 -4.21 -10.51
C PRO A 10 3.94 -2.87 -11.19
N HIS A 11 3.81 -1.80 -10.40
CA HIS A 11 3.48 -0.47 -10.91
C HIS A 11 3.90 0.62 -9.92
N LYS A 12 3.93 1.83 -10.40
CA LYS A 12 3.93 3.04 -9.59
C LYS A 12 2.55 3.66 -9.63
N ASP A 13 2.10 4.21 -8.53
CA ASP A 13 0.83 4.92 -8.53
C ASP A 13 0.96 6.21 -9.38
N PRO A 14 -0.05 6.55 -10.19
CA PRO A 14 0.02 7.70 -11.06
C PRO A 14 -0.05 9.01 -10.28
N ASP A 15 0.53 10.07 -10.85
CA ASP A 15 0.43 11.43 -10.32
C ASP A 15 -0.93 12.05 -10.66
N ILE A 16 -1.98 11.47 -10.12
CA ILE A 16 -3.35 11.94 -10.33
C ILE A 16 -3.66 13.23 -9.57
N LEU A 17 -2.87 13.52 -8.53
CA LEU A 17 -3.05 14.70 -7.69
C LEU A 17 -2.23 15.90 -8.18
N ARG A 18 -1.41 15.70 -9.23
CA ARG A 18 -0.53 16.73 -9.83
C ARG A 18 0.50 17.32 -8.86
N PHE A 19 0.82 16.60 -7.79
CA PHE A 19 1.88 16.95 -6.87
C PHE A 19 2.45 15.66 -6.23
N PRO A 20 3.71 15.68 -5.77
CA PRO A 20 4.28 14.53 -5.06
C PRO A 20 3.52 14.25 -3.76
N TYR A 21 3.26 12.98 -3.49
CA TYR A 21 2.57 12.55 -2.28
C TYR A 21 3.14 11.22 -1.76
N LYS A 22 2.89 10.95 -0.49
CA LYS A 22 3.04 9.63 0.12
C LYS A 22 1.69 9.15 0.61
N ARG A 23 1.51 7.83 0.62
CA ARG A 23 0.26 7.22 1.07
C ARG A 23 0.40 6.66 2.46
N ILE A 24 -0.52 7.03 3.34
CA ILE A 24 -0.73 6.35 4.60
C ILE A 24 -1.73 5.23 4.33
N GLN A 25 -1.30 3.97 4.57
CA GLN A 25 -2.14 2.79 4.45
C GLN A 25 -2.57 2.36 5.85
N ILE A 26 -3.85 2.35 6.11
CA ILE A 26 -4.42 1.86 7.37
C ILE A 26 -5.23 0.61 7.05
N PRO A 27 -4.71 -0.60 7.38
CA PRO A 27 -5.48 -1.82 7.18
C PRO A 27 -6.69 -1.84 8.10
N LEU A 28 -7.87 -2.02 7.54
CA LEU A 28 -9.13 -2.12 8.29
C LEU A 28 -9.53 -3.57 8.48
N SER A 29 -9.33 -4.40 7.46
CA SER A 29 -9.68 -5.82 7.48
C SER A 29 -8.67 -6.60 6.65
N ILE A 30 -7.90 -7.47 7.30
CA ILE A 30 -6.93 -8.37 6.68
C ILE A 30 -7.34 -9.80 7.00
N PRO A 31 -7.97 -10.52 6.06
CA PRO A 31 -8.53 -11.83 6.34
C PRO A 31 -7.48 -12.91 6.65
N ASP A 32 -6.29 -12.80 6.07
CA ASP A 32 -5.17 -13.71 6.34
C ASP A 32 -3.85 -12.96 6.09
N LYS A 33 -3.16 -12.62 7.17
CA LYS A 33 -1.91 -11.86 7.09
C LYS A 33 -0.77 -12.57 6.35
N ASN A 34 -0.86 -13.87 6.17
CA ASN A 34 0.13 -14.65 5.42
C ASN A 34 -0.15 -14.66 3.91
N LYS A 35 -1.37 -14.30 3.51
CA LYS A 35 -1.82 -14.29 2.11
C LYS A 35 -2.08 -12.89 1.57
N CYS A 36 -2.01 -11.87 2.42
CA CYS A 36 -2.25 -10.48 2.06
C CYS A 36 -0.98 -9.68 2.33
N TYR A 37 -0.35 -9.17 1.28
CA TYR A 37 0.91 -8.44 1.41
C TYR A 37 1.18 -7.56 0.20
N MET A 38 2.14 -6.66 0.35
CA MET A 38 2.68 -5.82 -0.71
C MET A 38 4.16 -6.09 -0.86
N GLU A 39 4.67 -5.99 -2.07
CA GLU A 39 6.10 -6.09 -2.37
C GLU A 39 6.58 -4.88 -3.15
N TRP A 40 7.70 -4.32 -2.72
CA TRP A 40 8.45 -3.37 -3.52
C TRP A 40 9.35 -4.14 -4.47
N THR A 41 9.31 -3.82 -5.76
CA THR A 41 10.08 -4.56 -6.76
C THR A 41 11.43 -3.92 -7.08
N ASP A 42 11.63 -2.66 -6.73
CA ASP A 42 12.86 -1.92 -6.96
C ASP A 42 13.57 -1.47 -5.67
N ILE A 43 13.10 -1.93 -4.51
CA ILE A 43 13.74 -1.72 -3.21
C ILE A 43 14.13 -3.05 -2.61
N LYS A 44 15.38 -3.17 -2.15
CA LYS A 44 15.88 -4.39 -1.53
C LYS A 44 15.11 -4.73 -0.25
N GLY A 45 14.65 -5.97 -0.14
CA GLY A 45 13.96 -6.47 1.05
C GLY A 45 12.50 -6.04 1.16
N GLY A 46 11.90 -5.71 0.07
CA GLY A 46 10.69 -4.97 -0.06
C GLY A 46 9.35 -5.64 0.20
N LYS A 47 9.24 -6.63 1.08
CA LYS A 47 7.93 -7.19 1.44
C LYS A 47 7.34 -6.49 2.65
N ILE A 48 6.07 -6.08 2.55
CA ILE A 48 5.30 -5.49 3.65
C ILE A 48 4.11 -6.37 3.95
N THR A 49 3.97 -6.78 5.21
CA THR A 49 2.77 -7.41 5.74
C THR A 49 1.99 -6.40 6.57
N TRP A 50 0.68 -6.55 6.64
CA TRP A 50 -0.20 -5.60 7.31
C TRP A 50 -0.78 -6.17 8.60
N GLU A 51 -0.87 -5.30 9.60
CA GLU A 51 -1.64 -5.54 10.82
C GLU A 51 -2.84 -4.61 10.87
N GLU A 52 -4.02 -5.13 11.18
CA GLU A 52 -5.23 -4.32 11.26
C GLU A 52 -5.05 -3.16 12.24
N GLY A 53 -5.44 -1.96 11.80
CA GLY A 53 -5.36 -0.74 12.58
C GLY A 53 -3.98 -0.11 12.67
N LYS A 54 -2.92 -0.73 12.11
CA LYS A 54 -1.56 -0.20 12.20
C LYS A 54 -1.19 0.56 10.92
N PRO A 55 -1.07 1.90 10.99
CA PRO A 55 -0.71 2.69 9.82
C PRO A 55 0.71 2.43 9.33
N GLN A 56 0.89 2.47 8.01
CA GLN A 56 2.20 2.49 7.37
C GLN A 56 2.25 3.60 6.33
N ILE A 57 3.39 4.29 6.24
CA ILE A 57 3.63 5.31 5.23
C ILE A 57 4.37 4.68 4.07
N CYS A 58 3.82 4.80 2.86
CA CYS A 58 4.35 4.16 1.67
C CYS A 58 4.57 5.19 0.55
N ASP A 59 5.76 5.18 -0.04
CA ASP A 59 6.06 6.00 -1.21
C ASP A 59 5.66 5.24 -2.49
N VAL A 60 4.35 5.17 -2.73
CA VAL A 60 3.78 4.39 -3.83
C VAL A 60 3.94 5.07 -5.19
N MET A 61 4.27 6.35 -5.20
CA MET A 61 4.45 7.13 -6.43
C MET A 61 5.85 6.96 -7.03
N HIS A 62 6.89 6.91 -6.19
CA HIS A 62 8.27 6.85 -6.64
C HIS A 62 8.81 5.43 -6.81
N TYR A 63 8.26 4.46 -6.10
CA TYR A 63 8.76 3.09 -6.10
C TYR A 63 7.75 2.11 -6.68
N THR A 64 8.23 1.22 -7.53
CA THR A 64 7.42 0.18 -8.14
C THR A 64 7.04 -0.86 -7.08
N HIS A 65 5.78 -1.20 -7.04
CA HIS A 65 5.22 -2.13 -6.06
C HIS A 65 4.13 -2.99 -6.67
N GLN A 66 3.82 -4.08 -6.00
CA GLN A 66 2.72 -4.96 -6.32
C GLN A 66 2.02 -5.40 -5.02
N ALA A 67 0.76 -5.72 -5.11
CA ALA A 67 -0.04 -6.11 -3.95
C ALA A 67 -0.83 -7.38 -4.23
N PHE A 68 -1.04 -8.17 -3.18
CA PHE A 68 -1.68 -9.47 -3.28
C PHE A 68 -2.73 -9.65 -2.18
N ASN A 69 -3.86 -10.17 -2.57
CA ASN A 69 -4.80 -10.79 -1.65
C ASN A 69 -5.07 -12.22 -2.14
N ARG A 70 -4.31 -13.17 -1.65
CA ARG A 70 -4.43 -14.59 -2.01
C ARG A 70 -5.39 -15.36 -1.13
N SER A 71 -6.13 -14.67 -0.26
CA SER A 71 -7.21 -15.24 0.53
C SER A 71 -8.50 -15.29 -0.28
N GLU A 72 -9.55 -15.87 0.29
CA GLU A 72 -10.88 -15.95 -0.34
C GLU A 72 -11.78 -14.76 0.04
N LYS A 73 -11.37 -13.93 0.99
CA LYS A 73 -12.16 -12.81 1.50
C LYS A 73 -11.53 -11.48 1.11
N PRO A 74 -12.31 -10.40 1.00
CA PRO A 74 -11.75 -9.08 0.68
C PRO A 74 -10.90 -8.53 1.82
N MET A 75 -9.83 -7.83 1.47
CA MET A 75 -9.09 -6.98 2.39
C MET A 75 -9.48 -5.53 2.17
N ASN A 76 -9.56 -4.76 3.25
CA ASN A 76 -10.03 -3.38 3.22
C ASN A 76 -9.03 -2.44 3.87
N PHE A 77 -8.84 -1.29 3.24
CA PHE A 77 -7.93 -0.25 3.70
C PHE A 77 -8.60 1.12 3.73
N LEU A 78 -8.09 1.98 4.59
CA LEU A 78 -8.22 3.42 4.44
C LEU A 78 -6.89 3.96 3.91
N PHE A 79 -6.92 4.65 2.77
CA PHE A 79 -5.76 5.31 2.20
C PHE A 79 -5.87 6.81 2.38
N ILE A 80 -4.80 7.42 2.90
CA ILE A 80 -4.70 8.87 3.04
C ILE A 80 -3.47 9.32 2.28
N ASP A 81 -3.67 10.09 1.21
CA ASP A 81 -2.57 10.61 0.42
C ASP A 81 -2.18 11.99 0.96
N VAL A 82 -0.92 12.11 1.38
CA VAL A 82 -0.38 13.31 2.00
C VAL A 82 0.59 13.99 1.06
N LYS A 83 0.32 15.24 0.75
CA LYS A 83 1.18 16.08 -0.08
C LYS A 83 2.53 16.29 0.59
N LEU A 84 3.63 16.03 -0.13
CA LEU A 84 4.97 16.02 0.46
C LEU A 84 5.42 17.37 1.00
N ASP A 85 5.01 18.47 0.39
CA ASP A 85 5.37 19.81 0.85
C ASP A 85 4.63 20.24 2.14
N THR A 86 3.65 19.45 2.60
CA THR A 86 2.99 19.66 3.88
C THR A 86 3.60 18.84 5.02
N ILE A 87 4.54 17.95 4.71
CA ILE A 87 5.26 17.17 5.70
C ILE A 87 6.43 18.02 6.19
N VAL A 88 6.39 18.41 7.44
CA VAL A 88 7.44 19.21 8.06
C VAL A 88 8.37 18.28 8.83
N ASP A 89 9.65 18.31 8.47
CA ASP A 89 10.68 17.67 9.27
C ASP A 89 10.94 18.51 10.52
N ILE A 90 10.64 17.92 11.65
CA ILE A 90 10.82 18.56 12.94
C ILE A 90 12.11 18.03 13.58
#